data_c4e7acfc179e2a9bce95e4fa4e9cfb49
#
_entry.id   c4e7acfc179e2a9bce95e4fa4e9cfb49
#
_cell.length_a   1.000
_cell.length_b   1.000
_cell.length_c   1.000
_cell.angle_alpha   90.00
_cell.angle_beta   90.00
_cell.angle_gamma   90.00
#
_symmetry.space_group_name_H-M   'P 1'
#
loop_
_entity.id
_entity.type
_entity.pdbx_description
1 polymer ?
#
loop_
_entity_poly.entity_id
_entity_poly.type
_entity_poly.pdbx_seq_one_letter_code
_entity_poly.pdbx_strand_id
1 'polypeptide(L)'
;MSTTDRELRVGMVGYAFMGAAHSQAWRTVNRVFDLPARARMALICGRDTAKVADAAGRLGWDAHTTDWRELVASDDIDVVDVCTPGDSHAEIALAALAAGKHVLCEKPLANTISEARAMAAAAVTAQAAGVRSMCGFNYRRVPAVAMMRQLVADGRLGVIRHVRATYLQDWIVDPQFPLVWRLQRDRAGSGALGDIGAHIIDLTQYVTGRRITGVSAVTETFVKERPLPAGSSGLAATVDGATVDGLTAADANGADGHCPATGMVTVDDAAVFVARLDGGVLATYEASRFATGRKNALRVEINGSLGTVVFDLERLNELEFYDATRPAAEQGFSRILVTEGEHPYMSAWWPPGHIIGYEHSFTHQARDFIEAVATGVDPAPSFVDGLQVQLVLDAVTRSAELGSSWTEVEPALTTVAA
;
A
#
# COMPACT_ATOMS: atom_id res chain seq x y z
N MET A 1 23.60 -26.50 -13.14
CA MET A 1 22.54 -27.15 -12.37
C MET A 1 21.58 -26.04 -11.95
N SER A 2 20.35 -26.09 -12.40
CA SER A 2 19.32 -25.06 -12.12
C SER A 2 19.08 -24.98 -10.60
N THR A 3 19.18 -23.80 -10.00
CA THR A 3 19.02 -23.52 -8.58
C THR A 3 17.55 -23.51 -8.13
N THR A 4 16.64 -24.13 -8.87
CA THR A 4 15.18 -23.95 -8.77
C THR A 4 14.43 -25.06 -8.06
N ASP A 5 15.06 -25.77 -7.11
CA ASP A 5 14.35 -26.83 -6.34
C ASP A 5 13.71 -26.32 -5.02
N ARG A 6 13.97 -25.05 -4.64
CA ARG A 6 13.35 -24.49 -3.43
C ARG A 6 11.96 -23.95 -3.74
N GLU A 7 10.94 -24.53 -3.09
CA GLU A 7 9.58 -24.04 -3.14
C GLU A 7 9.27 -23.21 -1.88
N LEU A 8 8.56 -22.10 -2.04
CA LEU A 8 7.96 -21.32 -0.97
C LEU A 8 6.44 -21.45 -1.04
N ARG A 9 5.87 -22.13 -0.08
CA ARG A 9 4.42 -22.39 0.01
C ARG A 9 3.74 -21.19 0.66
N VAL A 10 2.93 -20.52 -0.13
CA VAL A 10 2.23 -19.29 0.28
C VAL A 10 0.85 -19.64 0.80
N GLY A 11 0.53 -19.15 1.99
CA GLY A 11 -0.82 -19.10 2.53
C GLY A 11 -1.31 -17.63 2.53
N MET A 12 -2.50 -17.38 1.99
CA MET A 12 -3.04 -16.01 1.93
C MET A 12 -4.31 -15.89 2.77
N VAL A 13 -4.42 -14.82 3.55
CA VAL A 13 -5.62 -14.51 4.35
C VAL A 13 -6.31 -13.29 3.75
N GLY A 14 -7.52 -13.49 3.20
CA GLY A 14 -8.30 -12.49 2.47
C GLY A 14 -8.28 -12.71 0.96
N TYR A 15 -9.47 -12.69 0.32
CA TYR A 15 -9.63 -12.97 -1.10
C TYR A 15 -10.37 -11.86 -1.89
N ALA A 16 -10.61 -10.71 -1.24
CA ALA A 16 -11.22 -9.55 -1.87
C ALA A 16 -10.27 -8.87 -2.88
N PHE A 17 -10.47 -7.62 -3.22
CA PHE A 17 -9.70 -6.91 -4.24
C PHE A 17 -8.17 -7.08 -4.07
N MET A 18 -7.64 -6.83 -2.87
CA MET A 18 -6.19 -6.99 -2.64
C MET A 18 -5.76 -8.44 -2.74
N GLY A 19 -6.52 -9.39 -2.18
CA GLY A 19 -6.23 -10.81 -2.33
C GLY A 19 -6.26 -11.29 -3.78
N ALA A 20 -7.15 -10.74 -4.63
CA ALA A 20 -7.15 -11.04 -6.07
C ALA A 20 -5.90 -10.47 -6.77
N ALA A 21 -5.48 -9.24 -6.42
CA ALA A 21 -4.26 -8.63 -6.95
C ALA A 21 -2.99 -9.42 -6.56
N HIS A 22 -2.88 -9.81 -5.29
CA HIS A 22 -1.77 -10.65 -4.80
C HIS A 22 -1.78 -12.04 -5.41
N SER A 23 -2.96 -12.68 -5.56
CA SER A 23 -3.08 -13.97 -6.25
C SER A 23 -2.58 -13.88 -7.69
N GLN A 24 -2.91 -12.80 -8.40
CA GLN A 24 -2.38 -12.55 -9.75
C GLN A 24 -0.84 -12.42 -9.73
N ALA A 25 -0.29 -11.73 -8.75
CA ALA A 25 1.15 -11.55 -8.57
C ALA A 25 1.85 -12.90 -8.32
N TRP A 26 1.38 -13.69 -7.34
CA TRP A 26 1.94 -15.01 -7.02
C TRP A 26 1.88 -15.99 -8.19
N ARG A 27 0.79 -15.97 -8.97
CA ARG A 27 0.64 -16.80 -10.17
C ARG A 27 1.60 -16.40 -11.29
N THR A 28 1.91 -15.10 -11.41
CA THR A 28 2.66 -14.53 -12.53
C THR A 28 4.16 -14.56 -12.27
N VAL A 29 4.60 -14.31 -11.05
CA VAL A 29 6.01 -14.07 -10.70
C VAL A 29 6.96 -15.17 -11.15
N ASN A 30 6.59 -16.43 -10.96
CA ASN A 30 7.40 -17.60 -11.37
C ASN A 30 7.54 -17.77 -12.89
N ARG A 31 6.74 -17.07 -13.67
CA ARG A 31 6.72 -17.19 -15.13
C ARG A 31 7.49 -16.07 -15.83
N VAL A 32 7.70 -14.98 -15.10
CA VAL A 32 8.31 -13.75 -15.62
C VAL A 32 9.74 -13.60 -15.15
N PHE A 33 10.02 -13.96 -13.91
CA PHE A 33 11.34 -13.79 -13.29
C PHE A 33 12.05 -15.13 -13.10
N ASP A 34 13.38 -15.14 -13.31
CA ASP A 34 14.24 -16.23 -12.88
C ASP A 34 14.59 -16.02 -11.40
N LEU A 35 13.98 -16.82 -10.53
CA LEU A 35 14.00 -16.62 -9.08
C LEU A 35 14.74 -17.75 -8.36
N PRO A 36 15.39 -17.46 -7.22
CA PRO A 36 16.10 -18.47 -6.40
C PRO A 36 15.16 -19.44 -5.68
N ALA A 37 13.86 -19.19 -5.68
CA ALA A 37 12.82 -20.06 -5.16
C ALA A 37 11.51 -19.83 -5.94
N ARG A 38 10.64 -20.86 -5.98
CA ARG A 38 9.33 -20.77 -6.65
C ARG A 38 8.23 -20.61 -5.62
N ALA A 39 7.33 -19.65 -5.83
CA ALA A 39 6.13 -19.51 -5.02
C ALA A 39 5.08 -20.55 -5.46
N ARG A 40 4.47 -21.23 -4.49
CA ARG A 40 3.31 -22.09 -4.68
C ARG A 40 2.13 -21.51 -3.91
N MET A 41 1.00 -21.34 -4.57
CA MET A 41 -0.24 -20.85 -3.98
C MET A 41 -0.96 -22.00 -3.27
N ALA A 42 -0.50 -22.32 -2.03
CA ALA A 42 -0.89 -23.53 -1.33
C ALA A 42 -2.27 -23.45 -0.67
N LEU A 43 -2.54 -22.36 0.08
CA LEU A 43 -3.77 -22.29 0.89
C LEU A 43 -4.31 -20.85 0.94
N ILE A 44 -5.61 -20.67 0.67
CA ILE A 44 -6.29 -19.39 0.83
C ILE A 44 -7.31 -19.46 1.97
N CYS A 45 -7.37 -18.40 2.76
CA CYS A 45 -8.29 -18.31 3.90
C CYS A 45 -9.30 -17.18 3.74
N GLY A 46 -10.55 -17.45 4.12
CA GLY A 46 -11.62 -16.46 4.19
C GLY A 46 -12.77 -16.94 5.06
N ARG A 47 -13.59 -16.04 5.57
CA ARG A 47 -14.62 -16.34 6.60
C ARG A 47 -15.86 -17.11 6.12
N ASP A 48 -16.14 -17.06 4.83
CA ASP A 48 -17.32 -17.70 4.22
C ASP A 48 -16.85 -18.89 3.39
N THR A 49 -17.30 -20.10 3.78
CA THR A 49 -16.85 -21.37 3.16
C THR A 49 -17.12 -21.44 1.66
N ALA A 50 -18.31 -21.01 1.22
CA ALA A 50 -18.68 -21.09 -0.19
C ALA A 50 -17.89 -20.08 -1.04
N LYS A 51 -17.75 -18.85 -0.55
CA LYS A 51 -17.01 -17.79 -1.24
C LYS A 51 -15.51 -18.05 -1.27
N VAL A 52 -14.92 -18.59 -0.21
CA VAL A 52 -13.48 -18.88 -0.21
C VAL A 52 -13.16 -20.08 -1.11
N ALA A 53 -14.06 -21.07 -1.18
CA ALA A 53 -13.92 -22.20 -2.11
C ALA A 53 -13.99 -21.73 -3.58
N ASP A 54 -14.95 -20.86 -3.93
CA ASP A 54 -15.02 -20.22 -5.25
C ASP A 54 -13.76 -19.41 -5.55
N ALA A 55 -13.31 -18.59 -4.59
CA ALA A 55 -12.09 -17.80 -4.73
C ALA A 55 -10.85 -18.66 -4.95
N ALA A 56 -10.72 -19.80 -4.23
CA ALA A 56 -9.62 -20.72 -4.42
C ALA A 56 -9.56 -21.24 -5.86
N GLY A 57 -10.70 -21.74 -6.38
CA GLY A 57 -10.79 -22.21 -7.77
C GLY A 57 -10.50 -21.11 -8.80
N ARG A 58 -11.14 -19.96 -8.66
CA ARG A 58 -11.01 -18.84 -9.60
C ARG A 58 -9.62 -18.19 -9.59
N LEU A 59 -9.02 -18.08 -8.40
CA LEU A 59 -7.71 -17.42 -8.24
C LEU A 59 -6.53 -18.40 -8.36
N GLY A 60 -6.78 -19.71 -8.40
CA GLY A 60 -5.77 -20.75 -8.64
C GLY A 60 -4.99 -21.18 -7.39
N TRP A 61 -5.65 -21.26 -6.23
CA TRP A 61 -5.11 -21.80 -4.99
C TRP A 61 -5.37 -23.30 -4.90
N ASP A 62 -4.40 -24.06 -4.35
CA ASP A 62 -4.50 -25.51 -4.26
C ASP A 62 -5.58 -25.96 -3.26
N ALA A 63 -5.75 -25.20 -2.16
CA ALA A 63 -6.70 -25.51 -1.09
C ALA A 63 -7.27 -24.22 -0.46
N HIS A 64 -8.30 -24.37 0.37
CA HIS A 64 -8.91 -23.28 1.13
C HIS A 64 -9.25 -23.70 2.56
N THR A 65 -9.33 -22.70 3.47
CA THR A 65 -9.81 -22.87 4.85
C THR A 65 -10.62 -21.64 5.27
N THR A 66 -11.41 -21.80 6.35
CA THR A 66 -12.14 -20.69 6.98
C THR A 66 -11.47 -20.18 8.26
N ASP A 67 -10.43 -20.84 8.72
CA ASP A 67 -9.66 -20.45 9.91
C ASP A 67 -8.21 -20.10 9.54
N TRP A 68 -7.85 -18.84 9.69
CA TRP A 68 -6.50 -18.37 9.44
C TRP A 68 -5.48 -18.96 10.45
N ARG A 69 -5.93 -19.43 11.62
CA ARG A 69 -5.07 -20.06 12.62
C ARG A 69 -4.57 -21.43 12.15
N GLU A 70 -5.44 -22.19 11.47
CA GLU A 70 -5.03 -23.41 10.79
C GLU A 70 -3.97 -23.15 9.73
N LEU A 71 -4.15 -22.10 8.93
CA LEU A 71 -3.19 -21.71 7.90
C LEU A 71 -1.82 -21.35 8.53
N VAL A 72 -1.81 -20.55 9.59
CA VAL A 72 -0.57 -20.14 10.28
C VAL A 72 0.12 -21.32 10.98
N ALA A 73 -0.64 -22.24 11.55
CA ALA A 73 -0.11 -23.41 12.24
C ALA A 73 0.38 -24.52 11.29
N SER A 74 0.02 -24.47 10.00
CA SER A 74 0.38 -25.50 9.04
C SER A 74 1.87 -25.55 8.75
N ASP A 75 2.47 -26.73 8.83
CA ASP A 75 3.85 -26.97 8.41
C ASP A 75 4.03 -26.87 6.87
N ASP A 76 2.91 -26.92 6.13
CA ASP A 76 2.88 -26.78 4.67
C ASP A 76 2.81 -25.32 4.19
N ILE A 77 3.01 -24.34 5.07
CA ILE A 77 3.07 -22.92 4.75
C ILE A 77 4.41 -22.35 5.20
N ASP A 78 5.08 -21.63 4.31
CA ASP A 78 6.34 -20.92 4.56
C ASP A 78 6.12 -19.39 4.66
N VAL A 79 5.16 -18.88 3.89
CA VAL A 79 4.84 -17.45 3.77
C VAL A 79 3.36 -17.24 4.11
N VAL A 80 3.07 -16.26 4.95
CA VAL A 80 1.71 -15.77 5.21
C VAL A 80 1.54 -14.39 4.56
N ASP A 81 0.61 -14.31 3.61
CA ASP A 81 0.23 -13.08 2.90
C ASP A 81 -1.07 -12.54 3.46
N VAL A 82 -1.02 -11.38 4.13
CA VAL A 82 -2.14 -10.79 4.88
C VAL A 82 -2.80 -9.70 4.04
N CYS A 83 -3.95 -10.02 3.43
CA CYS A 83 -4.73 -9.15 2.55
C CYS A 83 -6.11 -8.80 3.15
N THR A 84 -6.23 -8.82 4.46
CA THR A 84 -7.46 -8.53 5.21
C THR A 84 -7.64 -7.02 5.45
N PRO A 85 -8.78 -6.56 6.01
CA PRO A 85 -8.88 -5.22 6.57
C PRO A 85 -7.89 -5.00 7.72
N GLY A 86 -7.47 -3.73 7.92
CA GLY A 86 -6.39 -3.35 8.83
C GLY A 86 -6.57 -3.76 10.30
N ASP A 87 -7.83 -3.94 10.74
CA ASP A 87 -8.19 -4.37 12.11
C ASP A 87 -7.73 -5.81 12.46
N SER A 88 -7.34 -6.59 11.47
CA SER A 88 -6.85 -7.97 11.67
C SER A 88 -5.38 -8.18 11.29
N HIS A 89 -4.71 -7.16 10.77
CA HIS A 89 -3.30 -7.27 10.36
C HIS A 89 -2.40 -7.70 11.54
N ALA A 90 -2.52 -7.03 12.68
CA ALA A 90 -1.65 -7.27 13.82
C ALA A 90 -1.82 -8.70 14.38
N GLU A 91 -3.05 -9.16 14.59
CA GLU A 91 -3.32 -10.50 15.13
C GLU A 91 -2.71 -11.59 14.24
N ILE A 92 -2.95 -11.51 12.93
CA ILE A 92 -2.49 -12.52 11.97
C ILE A 92 -0.97 -12.47 11.80
N ALA A 93 -0.41 -11.27 11.60
CA ALA A 93 1.03 -11.11 11.36
C ALA A 93 1.88 -11.50 12.58
N LEU A 94 1.45 -11.14 13.79
CA LEU A 94 2.13 -11.52 15.03
C LEU A 94 2.12 -13.04 15.24
N ALA A 95 0.98 -13.69 14.99
CA ALA A 95 0.88 -15.16 15.07
C ALA A 95 1.79 -15.83 14.03
N ALA A 96 1.82 -15.32 12.79
CA ALA A 96 2.67 -15.85 11.73
C ALA A 96 4.17 -15.71 12.05
N LEU A 97 4.60 -14.54 12.52
CA LEU A 97 5.98 -14.31 12.96
C LEU A 97 6.38 -15.22 14.12
N ALA A 98 5.49 -15.41 15.10
CA ALA A 98 5.71 -16.33 16.23
C ALA A 98 5.81 -17.79 15.80
N ALA A 99 5.09 -18.19 14.74
CA ALA A 99 5.16 -19.52 14.12
C ALA A 99 6.36 -19.67 13.16
N GLY A 100 7.25 -18.67 13.05
CA GLY A 100 8.43 -18.71 12.19
C GLY A 100 8.12 -18.58 10.71
N LYS A 101 6.94 -18.07 10.32
CA LYS A 101 6.55 -17.86 8.94
C LYS A 101 7.02 -16.49 8.45
N HIS A 102 7.48 -16.41 7.20
CA HIS A 102 7.68 -15.13 6.53
C HIS A 102 6.35 -14.43 6.32
N VAL A 103 6.32 -13.09 6.40
CA VAL A 103 5.05 -12.33 6.35
C VAL A 103 5.12 -11.21 5.31
N LEU A 104 4.18 -11.23 4.37
CA LEU A 104 3.81 -10.07 3.55
C LEU A 104 2.48 -9.54 4.10
N CYS A 105 2.43 -8.28 4.55
CA CYS A 105 1.22 -7.69 5.12
C CYS A 105 0.83 -6.42 4.36
N GLU A 106 -0.43 -6.33 3.96
CA GLU A 106 -0.96 -5.13 3.32
C GLU A 106 -0.82 -3.87 4.17
N LYS A 107 -0.85 -2.73 3.50
CA LYS A 107 -0.80 -1.38 4.10
C LYS A 107 -2.22 -0.88 4.46
N PRO A 108 -2.35 0.06 5.40
CA PRO A 108 -1.35 0.45 6.39
C PRO A 108 -1.01 -0.73 7.31
N LEU A 109 0.19 -0.71 7.90
CA LEU A 109 0.69 -1.86 8.67
C LEU A 109 -0.28 -2.30 9.76
N ALA A 110 -0.90 -1.34 10.46
CA ALA A 110 -1.90 -1.56 11.48
C ALA A 110 -2.86 -0.36 11.58
N ASN A 111 -3.93 -0.49 12.37
CA ASN A 111 -4.85 0.62 12.64
C ASN A 111 -4.37 1.53 13.77
N THR A 112 -3.50 1.04 14.66
CA THR A 112 -2.99 1.79 15.81
C THR A 112 -1.46 1.76 15.88
N ILE A 113 -0.86 2.79 16.52
CA ILE A 113 0.59 2.80 16.78
C ILE A 113 1.01 1.63 17.67
N SER A 114 0.21 1.27 18.65
CA SER A 114 0.52 0.17 19.57
C SER A 114 0.70 -1.14 18.81
N GLU A 115 -0.23 -1.45 17.90
CA GLU A 115 -0.16 -2.63 17.02
C GLU A 115 1.06 -2.54 16.10
N ALA A 116 1.26 -1.41 15.42
CA ALA A 116 2.40 -1.24 14.51
C ALA A 116 3.74 -1.39 15.24
N ARG A 117 3.88 -0.88 16.46
CA ARG A 117 5.07 -1.07 17.30
C ARG A 117 5.26 -2.55 17.67
N ALA A 118 4.20 -3.24 18.06
CA ALA A 118 4.25 -4.67 18.37
C ALA A 118 4.69 -5.49 17.16
N MET A 119 4.11 -5.21 15.99
CA MET A 119 4.45 -5.88 14.73
C MET A 119 5.90 -5.62 14.32
N ALA A 120 6.37 -4.38 14.39
CA ALA A 120 7.76 -4.02 14.06
C ALA A 120 8.76 -4.68 15.04
N ALA A 121 8.47 -4.70 16.34
CA ALA A 121 9.32 -5.35 17.34
C ALA A 121 9.37 -6.88 17.13
N ALA A 122 8.23 -7.52 16.86
CA ALA A 122 8.17 -8.94 16.55
C ALA A 122 8.94 -9.29 15.27
N ALA A 123 8.83 -8.44 14.23
CA ALA A 123 9.56 -8.60 12.98
C ALA A 123 11.08 -8.53 13.18
N VAL A 124 11.58 -7.57 13.97
CA VAL A 124 13.02 -7.47 14.32
C VAL A 124 13.48 -8.72 15.08
N THR A 125 12.67 -9.22 16.00
CA THR A 125 12.99 -10.47 16.73
C THR A 125 13.03 -11.67 15.78
N ALA A 126 12.03 -11.83 14.92
CA ALA A 126 11.92 -12.93 13.97
C ALA A 126 13.03 -12.90 12.90
N GLN A 127 13.51 -11.71 12.55
CA GLN A 127 14.62 -11.51 11.61
C GLN A 127 15.89 -12.25 12.06
N ALA A 128 16.20 -12.24 13.37
CA ALA A 128 17.35 -12.94 13.91
C ALA A 128 17.24 -14.48 13.75
N ALA A 129 16.01 -15.01 13.63
CA ALA A 129 15.73 -16.41 13.32
C ALA A 129 15.61 -16.69 11.81
N GLY A 130 15.96 -15.73 10.95
CA GLY A 130 15.90 -15.87 9.50
C GLY A 130 14.53 -15.62 8.86
N VAL A 131 13.53 -15.19 9.63
CA VAL A 131 12.22 -14.84 9.12
C VAL A 131 12.24 -13.44 8.49
N ARG A 132 11.54 -13.26 7.37
CA ARG A 132 11.46 -11.99 6.65
C ARG A 132 10.03 -11.46 6.68
N SER A 133 9.89 -10.14 6.83
CA SER A 133 8.59 -9.47 6.83
C SER A 133 8.62 -8.21 5.96
N MET A 134 7.57 -8.00 5.15
CA MET A 134 7.44 -6.87 4.23
C MET A 134 6.05 -6.23 4.39
N CYS A 135 6.00 -4.90 4.39
CA CYS A 135 4.75 -4.14 4.30
C CYS A 135 4.38 -3.89 2.83
N GLY A 136 3.09 -4.00 2.49
CA GLY A 136 2.56 -4.01 1.13
C GLY A 136 2.53 -2.66 0.40
N PHE A 137 3.57 -1.82 0.50
CA PHE A 137 3.67 -0.58 -0.29
C PHE A 137 4.14 -0.87 -1.72
N ASN A 138 3.25 -1.44 -2.52
CA ASN A 138 3.52 -1.90 -3.89
C ASN A 138 4.01 -0.80 -4.84
N TYR A 139 3.58 0.46 -4.67
CA TYR A 139 3.96 1.54 -5.58
C TYR A 139 5.46 1.87 -5.58
N ARG A 140 6.23 1.50 -4.55
CA ARG A 140 7.70 1.56 -4.60
C ARG A 140 8.28 0.78 -5.78
N ARG A 141 7.53 -0.21 -6.32
CA ARG A 141 7.92 -1.15 -7.38
C ARG A 141 7.34 -0.83 -8.75
N VAL A 142 6.67 0.29 -8.88
CA VAL A 142 6.41 0.87 -10.20
C VAL A 142 7.74 1.27 -10.82
N PRO A 143 8.10 0.80 -12.02
CA PRO A 143 9.40 1.09 -12.64
C PRO A 143 9.75 2.58 -12.67
N ALA A 144 8.77 3.44 -12.96
CA ALA A 144 8.95 4.88 -12.95
C ALA A 144 9.29 5.42 -11.54
N VAL A 145 8.66 4.92 -10.48
CA VAL A 145 8.97 5.31 -9.10
C VAL A 145 10.36 4.80 -8.68
N ALA A 146 10.72 3.57 -9.04
CA ALA A 146 12.06 3.03 -8.77
C ALA A 146 13.14 3.84 -9.50
N MET A 147 12.91 4.23 -10.76
CA MET A 147 13.79 5.14 -11.50
C MET A 147 13.85 6.53 -10.88
N MET A 148 12.72 7.08 -10.42
CA MET A 148 12.68 8.36 -9.71
C MET A 148 13.61 8.34 -8.48
N ARG A 149 13.59 7.24 -7.71
CA ARG A 149 14.52 7.03 -6.59
C ARG A 149 15.97 6.97 -7.05
N GLN A 150 16.31 6.28 -8.16
CA GLN A 150 17.65 6.24 -8.71
C GLN A 150 18.14 7.63 -9.08
N LEU A 151 17.34 8.44 -9.79
CA LEU A 151 17.68 9.82 -10.14
C LEU A 151 18.01 10.67 -8.91
N VAL A 152 17.29 10.47 -7.81
CA VAL A 152 17.59 11.15 -6.53
C VAL A 152 18.88 10.64 -5.92
N ALA A 153 19.07 9.31 -5.86
CA ALA A 153 20.27 8.67 -5.28
C ALA A 153 21.55 9.02 -6.05
N ASP A 154 21.46 9.14 -7.38
CA ASP A 154 22.54 9.54 -8.26
C ASP A 154 22.85 11.05 -8.20
N GLY A 155 22.14 11.80 -7.34
CA GLY A 155 22.35 13.23 -7.15
C GLY A 155 21.86 14.11 -8.32
N ARG A 156 21.08 13.56 -9.26
CA ARG A 156 20.60 14.27 -10.46
C ARG A 156 19.73 15.49 -10.12
N LEU A 157 19.10 15.49 -8.93
CA LEU A 157 18.32 16.61 -8.44
C LEU A 157 19.15 17.61 -7.60
N GLY A 158 20.37 17.23 -7.21
CA GLY A 158 21.18 18.00 -6.26
C GLY A 158 20.57 18.02 -4.86
N VAL A 159 20.61 19.16 -4.17
CA VAL A 159 20.02 19.31 -2.84
C VAL A 159 18.51 19.40 -2.96
N ILE A 160 17.79 18.40 -2.42
CA ILE A 160 16.32 18.40 -2.38
C ILE A 160 15.84 19.52 -1.46
N ARG A 161 14.88 20.31 -1.93
CA ARG A 161 14.34 21.48 -1.24
C ARG A 161 12.85 21.37 -0.96
N HIS A 162 12.09 20.81 -1.91
CA HIS A 162 10.64 20.80 -1.87
C HIS A 162 10.06 19.50 -2.41
N VAL A 163 9.00 19.01 -1.76
CA VAL A 163 8.19 17.86 -2.18
C VAL A 163 6.73 18.27 -2.24
N ARG A 164 6.01 17.84 -3.28
CA ARG A 164 4.56 17.91 -3.39
C ARG A 164 4.03 16.53 -3.66
N ALA A 165 3.05 16.08 -2.89
CA ALA A 165 2.44 14.79 -3.07
C ALA A 165 0.93 14.87 -2.89
N THR A 166 0.20 14.35 -3.85
CA THR A 166 -1.26 14.26 -3.80
C THR A 166 -1.71 12.85 -4.14
N TYR A 167 -2.79 12.39 -3.50
CA TYR A 167 -3.49 11.18 -3.91
C TYR A 167 -4.99 11.42 -3.84
N LEU A 168 -5.62 11.50 -5.00
CA LEU A 168 -6.98 11.99 -5.18
C LEU A 168 -7.85 10.93 -5.84
N GLN A 169 -9.01 10.67 -5.26
CA GLN A 169 -10.03 9.75 -5.74
C GLN A 169 -11.41 10.37 -5.56
N ASP A 170 -12.45 9.82 -6.23
CA ASP A 170 -13.83 10.33 -6.15
C ASP A 170 -14.89 9.26 -5.87
N TRP A 171 -14.50 8.07 -5.44
CA TRP A 171 -15.40 6.92 -5.36
C TRP A 171 -16.47 6.98 -4.27
N ILE A 172 -16.36 7.90 -3.31
CA ILE A 172 -17.36 8.10 -2.23
C ILE A 172 -18.04 9.46 -2.26
N VAL A 173 -17.97 10.20 -3.37
CA VAL A 173 -18.62 11.53 -3.49
C VAL A 173 -20.14 11.46 -3.43
N ASP A 174 -20.76 10.36 -3.86
CA ASP A 174 -22.20 10.15 -3.76
C ASP A 174 -22.60 9.97 -2.29
N PRO A 175 -23.46 10.84 -1.72
CA PRO A 175 -23.96 10.68 -0.36
C PRO A 175 -24.74 9.38 -0.11
N GLN A 176 -25.28 8.77 -1.19
CA GLN A 176 -26.01 7.49 -1.13
C GLN A 176 -25.06 6.27 -1.14
N PHE A 177 -23.75 6.45 -1.35
CA PHE A 177 -22.79 5.37 -1.20
C PHE A 177 -22.88 4.77 0.22
N PRO A 178 -23.02 3.42 0.37
CA PRO A 178 -23.31 2.82 1.67
C PRO A 178 -22.16 2.94 2.67
N LEU A 179 -22.50 2.89 3.97
CA LEU A 179 -21.53 2.88 5.07
C LEU A 179 -20.77 1.56 5.10
N VAL A 180 -19.68 1.46 4.33
CA VAL A 180 -18.79 0.31 4.33
C VAL A 180 -17.73 0.40 5.43
N TRP A 181 -17.02 -0.69 5.72
CA TRP A 181 -16.01 -0.75 6.76
C TRP A 181 -14.90 0.31 6.65
N ARG A 182 -14.55 0.72 5.41
CA ARG A 182 -13.57 1.79 5.14
C ARG A 182 -13.98 3.18 5.63
N LEU A 183 -15.22 3.33 6.09
CA LEU A 183 -15.77 4.58 6.61
C LEU A 183 -15.96 4.54 8.13
N GLN A 184 -15.48 3.48 8.78
CA GLN A 184 -15.62 3.21 10.22
C GLN A 184 -14.22 3.09 10.86
N ARG A 185 -13.92 3.97 11.84
CA ARG A 185 -12.59 4.08 12.46
C ARG A 185 -12.15 2.79 13.16
N ASP A 186 -13.05 2.10 13.82
CA ASP A 186 -12.77 0.82 14.50
C ASP A 186 -12.30 -0.28 13.56
N ARG A 187 -12.67 -0.19 12.27
CA ARG A 187 -12.29 -1.17 11.25
C ARG A 187 -11.13 -0.71 10.36
N ALA A 188 -11.10 0.56 10.00
CA ALA A 188 -10.17 1.13 9.03
C ALA A 188 -9.03 1.96 9.66
N GLY A 189 -9.11 2.29 10.95
CA GLY A 189 -8.17 3.17 11.65
C GLY A 189 -8.34 4.64 11.27
N SER A 190 -8.29 4.98 9.99
CA SER A 190 -8.52 6.31 9.42
C SER A 190 -9.16 6.23 8.03
N GLY A 191 -9.50 7.36 7.44
CA GLY A 191 -10.15 7.45 6.15
C GLY A 191 -9.19 7.60 4.97
N ALA A 192 -9.31 8.69 4.21
CA ALA A 192 -8.41 9.00 3.10
C ALA A 192 -6.94 9.07 3.54
N LEU A 193 -6.69 9.55 4.75
CA LEU A 193 -5.35 9.64 5.32
C LEU A 193 -4.65 8.26 5.36
N GLY A 194 -5.25 7.23 5.95
CA GLY A 194 -4.66 5.89 6.05
C GLY A 194 -4.79 5.10 4.76
N ASP A 195 -5.91 5.22 4.04
CA ASP A 195 -6.15 4.44 2.82
C ASP A 195 -5.22 4.85 1.69
N ILE A 196 -5.16 6.14 1.37
CA ILE A 196 -4.38 6.66 0.24
C ILE A 196 -3.24 7.60 0.67
N GLY A 197 -3.38 8.34 1.77
CA GLY A 197 -2.31 9.18 2.31
C GLY A 197 -1.07 8.39 2.72
N ALA A 198 -1.25 7.17 3.25
CA ALA A 198 -0.13 6.28 3.59
C ALA A 198 0.81 6.02 2.39
N HIS A 199 0.27 5.89 1.17
CA HIS A 199 1.07 5.69 -0.03
C HIS A 199 1.98 6.88 -0.36
N ILE A 200 1.46 8.10 -0.33
CA ILE A 200 2.25 9.30 -0.64
C ILE A 200 3.26 9.61 0.46
N ILE A 201 2.96 9.31 1.72
CA ILE A 201 3.90 9.39 2.83
C ILE A 201 5.05 8.39 2.60
N ASP A 202 4.73 7.13 2.31
CA ASP A 202 5.72 6.09 2.03
C ASP A 202 6.59 6.45 0.83
N LEU A 203 5.98 6.80 -0.31
CA LEU A 203 6.70 7.08 -1.55
C LEU A 203 7.67 8.25 -1.41
N THR A 204 7.25 9.33 -0.77
CA THR A 204 8.11 10.51 -0.61
C THR A 204 9.31 10.23 0.28
N GLN A 205 9.13 9.48 1.37
CA GLN A 205 10.23 9.02 2.21
C GLN A 205 11.16 8.04 1.46
N TYR A 206 10.57 7.08 0.73
CA TYR A 206 11.31 6.12 -0.07
C TYR A 206 12.17 6.77 -1.16
N VAL A 207 11.57 7.67 -1.96
CA VAL A 207 12.26 8.31 -3.09
C VAL A 207 13.33 9.27 -2.62
N THR A 208 13.05 10.07 -1.60
CA THR A 208 13.99 11.07 -1.08
C THR A 208 15.06 10.49 -0.17
N GLY A 209 14.84 9.29 0.40
CA GLY A 209 15.65 8.72 1.47
C GLY A 209 15.58 9.51 2.77
N ARG A 210 14.53 10.33 2.97
CA ARG A 210 14.37 11.24 4.11
C ARG A 210 13.09 10.95 4.85
N ARG A 211 13.11 11.00 6.18
CA ARG A 211 11.92 10.79 7.03
C ARG A 211 11.19 12.11 7.27
N ILE A 212 9.87 12.05 7.38
CA ILE A 212 9.05 13.14 7.87
C ILE A 212 9.28 13.26 9.38
N THR A 213 9.62 14.48 9.82
CA THR A 213 9.98 14.77 11.23
C THR A 213 8.92 15.58 11.96
N GLY A 214 8.03 16.26 11.25
CA GLY A 214 6.93 17.02 11.87
C GLY A 214 5.93 17.49 10.83
N VAL A 215 4.69 17.73 11.26
CA VAL A 215 3.54 18.06 10.41
C VAL A 215 2.65 19.13 11.02
N SER A 216 1.87 19.82 10.16
CA SER A 216 0.71 20.63 10.54
C SER A 216 -0.43 20.32 9.57
N ALA A 217 -1.60 19.93 10.08
CA ALA A 217 -2.63 19.26 9.30
C ALA A 217 -4.06 19.74 9.57
N VAL A 218 -4.91 19.58 8.56
CA VAL A 218 -6.37 19.63 8.66
C VAL A 218 -6.97 18.36 8.04
N THR A 219 -8.07 17.89 8.62
CA THR A 219 -8.86 16.78 8.09
C THR A 219 -10.34 17.18 8.04
N GLU A 220 -11.10 16.61 7.12
CA GLU A 220 -12.54 16.85 7.02
C GLU A 220 -13.28 15.57 6.65
N THR A 221 -14.51 15.46 7.20
CA THR A 221 -15.50 14.45 6.83
C THR A 221 -16.69 15.18 6.22
N PHE A 222 -16.85 15.13 4.90
CA PHE A 222 -17.88 15.90 4.19
C PHE A 222 -19.27 15.29 4.32
N VAL A 223 -19.40 13.96 4.25
CA VAL A 223 -20.66 13.22 4.43
C VAL A 223 -20.63 12.51 5.77
N LYS A 224 -21.30 13.09 6.76
CA LYS A 224 -21.31 12.64 8.17
C LYS A 224 -22.11 11.36 8.40
N GLU A 225 -23.17 11.13 7.62
CA GLU A 225 -24.06 9.98 7.71
C GLU A 225 -24.26 9.33 6.36
N ARG A 226 -24.32 8.01 6.33
CA ARG A 226 -24.55 7.24 5.11
C ARG A 226 -25.55 6.11 5.33
N PRO A 227 -26.27 5.68 4.25
CA PRO A 227 -27.15 4.51 4.32
C PRO A 227 -26.39 3.28 4.78
N LEU A 228 -27.02 2.47 5.64
CA LEU A 228 -26.50 1.14 5.96
C LEU A 228 -26.68 0.22 4.76
N PRO A 229 -25.74 -0.71 4.51
CA PRO A 229 -25.86 -1.67 3.42
C PRO A 229 -27.14 -2.50 3.53
N ALA A 230 -27.90 -2.64 2.44
CA ALA A 230 -29.13 -3.44 2.43
C ALA A 230 -28.79 -4.92 2.69
N GLY A 231 -29.50 -5.55 3.62
CA GLY A 231 -29.40 -7.01 3.87
C GLY A 231 -28.25 -7.46 4.78
N SER A 232 -27.52 -6.58 5.42
CA SER A 232 -26.52 -6.94 6.42
C SER A 232 -27.05 -6.70 7.83
N SER A 233 -27.33 -7.76 8.56
CA SER A 233 -27.35 -7.71 10.02
C SER A 233 -25.89 -7.49 10.49
N GLY A 234 -25.45 -6.24 10.60
CA GLY A 234 -24.16 -5.84 11.13
C GLY A 234 -22.93 -6.18 10.25
N LEU A 235 -22.09 -5.19 10.05
CA LEU A 235 -20.62 -5.27 9.75
C LEU A 235 -20.11 -6.12 8.57
N ALA A 236 -20.91 -6.86 7.84
CA ALA A 236 -20.46 -7.82 6.82
C ALA A 236 -20.61 -7.37 5.36
N ALA A 237 -20.83 -6.09 5.11
CA ALA A 237 -20.69 -5.58 3.74
C ALA A 237 -19.21 -5.44 3.39
N THR A 238 -18.59 -6.56 3.07
CA THR A 238 -17.41 -6.56 2.22
C THR A 238 -17.89 -6.17 0.83
N VAL A 239 -17.80 -4.90 0.51
CA VAL A 239 -17.81 -4.51 -0.89
C VAL A 239 -16.46 -5.01 -1.42
N ASP A 240 -16.51 -6.13 -2.13
CA ASP A 240 -15.41 -6.56 -2.97
C ASP A 240 -15.09 -5.40 -3.92
N GLY A 241 -13.82 -5.02 -4.06
CA GLY A 241 -13.40 -3.93 -4.95
C GLY A 241 -13.88 -4.07 -6.41
N ALA A 242 -14.38 -5.25 -6.78
CA ALA A 242 -15.04 -5.53 -8.06
C ALA A 242 -16.54 -5.18 -8.06
N THR A 243 -17.17 -4.95 -6.91
CA THR A 243 -18.61 -4.68 -6.78
C THR A 243 -18.95 -3.25 -6.39
N VAL A 244 -17.97 -2.36 -6.23
CA VAL A 244 -18.23 -0.93 -6.07
C VAL A 244 -18.98 -0.36 -7.29
N ASP A 245 -18.72 -0.90 -8.47
CA ASP A 245 -19.42 -0.54 -9.72
C ASP A 245 -20.82 -1.14 -9.86
N GLY A 246 -21.24 -2.03 -8.97
CA GLY A 246 -22.55 -2.72 -9.04
C GLY A 246 -23.60 -2.22 -8.03
N LEU A 247 -23.22 -1.42 -7.01
CA LEU A 247 -24.16 -0.81 -6.08
C LEU A 247 -24.62 0.54 -6.64
N THR A 248 -25.70 0.52 -7.42
CA THR A 248 -26.36 1.74 -7.87
C THR A 248 -27.23 2.30 -6.72
N ALA A 249 -27.55 3.60 -6.78
CA ALA A 249 -28.52 4.22 -5.87
C ALA A 249 -29.88 3.48 -5.81
N ALA A 250 -30.19 2.66 -6.83
CA ALA A 250 -31.38 1.81 -6.88
C ALA A 250 -31.31 0.63 -5.90
N ASP A 251 -30.14 0.12 -5.57
CA ASP A 251 -29.97 -0.99 -4.63
C ASP A 251 -30.07 -0.53 -3.16
N ALA A 252 -29.91 0.77 -2.92
CA ALA A 252 -30.10 1.40 -1.60
C ALA A 252 -31.57 1.77 -1.32
N ASN A 253 -32.40 1.90 -2.35
CA ASN A 253 -33.83 2.18 -2.21
C ASN A 253 -34.60 0.86 -2.16
N GLY A 254 -34.89 0.39 -0.96
CA GLY A 254 -35.85 -0.71 -0.77
C GLY A 254 -37.21 -0.33 -1.41
N ALA A 255 -37.82 -1.30 -2.07
CA ALA A 255 -39.09 -1.14 -2.82
C ALA A 255 -40.28 -0.60 -2.00
N ASP A 256 -40.14 -0.34 -0.72
CA ASP A 256 -41.23 -0.01 0.22
C ASP A 256 -41.22 1.43 0.78
N GLY A 257 -40.52 2.38 0.16
CA GLY A 257 -40.59 3.79 0.54
C GLY A 257 -40.09 4.11 1.97
N HIS A 258 -39.41 3.19 2.65
CA HIS A 258 -38.71 3.45 3.90
C HIS A 258 -37.37 4.13 3.64
N CYS A 259 -37.14 5.25 4.32
CA CYS A 259 -35.81 5.85 4.36
C CYS A 259 -34.85 4.81 4.94
N PRO A 260 -33.75 4.41 4.22
CA PRO A 260 -32.84 3.42 4.74
C PRO A 260 -32.23 3.89 6.06
N ALA A 261 -32.04 2.98 7.02
CA ALA A 261 -31.36 3.29 8.26
C ALA A 261 -29.94 3.82 7.92
N THR A 262 -29.52 4.88 8.59
CA THR A 262 -28.20 5.50 8.39
C THR A 262 -27.26 5.17 9.54
N GLY A 263 -25.95 5.34 9.30
CA GLY A 263 -24.92 5.25 10.32
C GLY A 263 -23.88 6.36 10.14
N MET A 264 -23.18 6.66 11.23
CA MET A 264 -22.16 7.72 11.24
C MET A 264 -20.87 7.30 10.55
N VAL A 265 -20.35 8.16 9.69
CA VAL A 265 -18.97 8.10 9.20
C VAL A 265 -18.04 8.60 10.30
N THR A 266 -17.03 7.82 10.65
CA THR A 266 -16.15 8.13 11.79
C THR A 266 -14.69 8.37 11.37
N VAL A 267 -14.42 8.46 10.07
CA VAL A 267 -13.09 8.69 9.49
C VAL A 267 -13.10 9.95 8.61
N ASP A 268 -11.91 10.42 8.26
CA ASP A 268 -11.70 11.52 7.34
C ASP A 268 -12.04 11.14 5.89
N ASP A 269 -12.62 12.07 5.15
CA ASP A 269 -12.80 11.99 3.69
C ASP A 269 -11.64 12.66 2.95
N ALA A 270 -11.01 13.64 3.60
CA ALA A 270 -9.85 14.34 3.10
C ALA A 270 -8.89 14.75 4.23
N ALA A 271 -7.59 14.73 3.93
CA ALA A 271 -6.52 15.23 4.78
C ALA A 271 -5.56 16.10 3.94
N VAL A 272 -5.24 17.29 4.42
CA VAL A 272 -4.24 18.19 3.83
C VAL A 272 -3.25 18.58 4.91
N PHE A 273 -1.94 18.46 4.62
CA PHE A 273 -0.92 18.82 5.59
C PHE A 273 0.36 19.31 4.95
N VAL A 274 1.09 20.14 5.70
CA VAL A 274 2.48 20.50 5.43
C VAL A 274 3.39 19.70 6.34
N ALA A 275 4.61 19.41 5.87
CA ALA A 275 5.58 18.63 6.64
C ALA A 275 7.01 19.15 6.48
N ARG A 276 7.85 18.77 7.44
CA ARG A 276 9.30 18.86 7.33
C ARG A 276 9.88 17.45 7.25
N LEU A 277 10.83 17.26 6.34
CA LEU A 277 11.63 16.03 6.27
C LEU A 277 13.05 16.33 6.74
N ASP A 278 13.79 15.27 7.06
CA ASP A 278 15.21 15.36 7.39
C ASP A 278 15.99 16.24 6.44
N GLY A 279 16.91 17.05 7.00
CA GLY A 279 17.70 18.00 6.22
C GLY A 279 16.94 19.26 5.79
N GLY A 280 15.77 19.55 6.42
CA GLY A 280 15.03 20.80 6.25
C GLY A 280 14.18 20.88 4.99
N VAL A 281 13.92 19.76 4.32
CA VAL A 281 13.04 19.72 3.14
C VAL A 281 11.61 20.08 3.54
N LEU A 282 10.99 21.00 2.79
CA LEU A 282 9.58 21.37 2.96
C LEU A 282 8.71 20.50 2.07
N ALA A 283 7.59 19.99 2.61
CA ALA A 283 6.68 19.17 1.84
C ALA A 283 5.21 19.55 2.05
N THR A 284 4.40 19.28 1.02
CA THR A 284 2.94 19.42 1.07
C THR A 284 2.28 18.12 0.63
N TYR A 285 1.21 17.74 1.31
CA TYR A 285 0.46 16.51 1.07
C TYR A 285 -1.03 16.77 1.01
N GLU A 286 -1.71 16.05 0.11
CA GLU A 286 -3.16 16.02 0.04
C GLU A 286 -3.62 14.58 -0.26
N ALA A 287 -4.53 14.06 0.55
CA ALA A 287 -5.21 12.79 0.35
C ALA A 287 -6.71 13.03 0.41
N SER A 288 -7.44 12.74 -0.66
CA SER A 288 -8.89 12.96 -0.70
C SER A 288 -9.60 11.89 -1.51
N ARG A 289 -10.72 11.37 -0.97
CA ARG A 289 -11.64 10.47 -1.68
C ARG A 289 -12.87 11.22 -2.22
N PHE A 290 -12.84 12.56 -2.18
CA PHE A 290 -13.91 13.48 -2.63
C PHE A 290 -13.49 14.41 -3.77
N ALA A 291 -12.37 14.12 -4.43
CA ALA A 291 -11.87 14.94 -5.53
C ALA A 291 -12.59 14.58 -6.85
N THR A 292 -13.81 15.03 -7.02
CA THR A 292 -14.68 14.72 -8.17
C THR A 292 -13.95 14.82 -9.50
N GLY A 293 -13.98 13.72 -10.29
CA GLY A 293 -13.30 13.60 -11.58
C GLY A 293 -11.91 12.95 -11.50
N ARG A 294 -11.31 12.80 -10.31
CA ARG A 294 -10.06 12.07 -10.11
C ARG A 294 -10.34 10.61 -9.76
N LYS A 295 -9.87 9.69 -10.57
CA LYS A 295 -10.17 8.25 -10.37
C LYS A 295 -9.12 7.56 -9.52
N ASN A 296 -7.84 7.74 -9.82
CA ASN A 296 -6.73 7.19 -9.04
C ASN A 296 -5.47 8.05 -9.19
N ALA A 297 -5.62 9.36 -8.99
CA ALA A 297 -4.62 10.38 -9.31
C ALA A 297 -3.62 10.53 -8.15
N LEU A 298 -2.60 9.68 -8.11
CA LEU A 298 -1.44 9.87 -7.26
C LEU A 298 -0.37 10.63 -8.04
N ARG A 299 0.09 11.77 -7.51
CA ARG A 299 1.17 12.55 -8.12
C ARG A 299 2.21 12.93 -7.07
N VAL A 300 3.48 12.73 -7.41
CA VAL A 300 4.63 13.14 -6.58
C VAL A 300 5.56 13.99 -7.42
N GLU A 301 5.92 15.16 -6.91
CA GLU A 301 6.90 16.08 -7.51
C GLU A 301 7.99 16.41 -6.49
N ILE A 302 9.26 16.23 -6.88
CA ILE A 302 10.42 16.53 -6.04
C ILE A 302 11.31 17.54 -6.73
N ASN A 303 11.52 18.69 -6.09
CA ASN A 303 12.32 19.78 -6.60
C ASN A 303 13.65 19.86 -5.83
N GLY A 304 14.74 19.82 -6.57
CA GLY A 304 16.10 19.99 -6.06
C GLY A 304 16.80 21.22 -6.64
N SER A 305 18.07 21.38 -6.30
CA SER A 305 18.90 22.50 -6.77
C SER A 305 19.37 22.32 -8.22
N LEU A 306 19.40 21.11 -8.74
CA LEU A 306 19.89 20.77 -10.08
C LEU A 306 18.82 20.16 -10.98
N GLY A 307 17.62 19.86 -10.45
CA GLY A 307 16.56 19.27 -11.26
C GLY A 307 15.26 19.06 -10.49
N THR A 308 14.26 18.67 -11.25
CA THR A 308 12.93 18.28 -10.74
C THR A 308 12.51 16.99 -11.39
N VAL A 309 11.87 16.11 -10.63
CA VAL A 309 11.26 14.89 -11.15
C VAL A 309 9.81 14.80 -10.72
N VAL A 310 8.94 14.33 -11.64
CA VAL A 310 7.52 14.19 -11.41
C VAL A 310 7.07 12.79 -11.83
N PHE A 311 6.27 12.15 -10.98
CA PHE A 311 5.56 10.93 -11.26
C PHE A 311 4.05 11.16 -11.17
N ASP A 312 3.29 10.55 -12.08
CA ASP A 312 1.83 10.54 -12.11
C ASP A 312 1.35 9.11 -12.35
N LEU A 313 0.56 8.57 -11.42
CA LEU A 313 0.08 7.17 -11.47
C LEU A 313 -0.86 6.91 -12.66
N GLU A 314 -1.64 7.91 -13.09
CA GLU A 314 -2.52 7.79 -14.26
C GLU A 314 -1.70 7.78 -15.57
N ARG A 315 -0.38 8.05 -15.47
CA ARG A 315 0.63 7.91 -16.54
C ARG A 315 1.75 6.97 -16.06
N LEU A 316 1.39 5.81 -15.56
CA LEU A 316 2.18 4.85 -14.78
C LEU A 316 3.60 4.59 -15.33
N ASN A 317 3.76 4.60 -16.67
CA ASN A 317 5.00 4.24 -17.35
C ASN A 317 5.86 5.46 -17.72
N GLU A 318 5.59 6.61 -17.16
CA GLU A 318 6.25 7.86 -17.54
C GLU A 318 6.82 8.60 -16.33
N LEU A 319 7.91 9.32 -16.54
CA LEU A 319 8.41 10.38 -15.66
C LEU A 319 8.56 11.68 -16.44
N GLU A 320 8.35 12.81 -15.77
CA GLU A 320 8.78 14.11 -16.25
C GLU A 320 10.05 14.50 -15.47
N PHE A 321 11.10 14.86 -16.19
CA PHE A 321 12.38 15.25 -15.61
C PHE A 321 12.84 16.60 -16.16
N TYR A 322 13.14 17.53 -15.27
CA TYR A 322 13.76 18.81 -15.60
C TYR A 322 15.22 18.80 -15.14
N ASP A 323 16.13 19.08 -16.06
CA ASP A 323 17.57 19.15 -15.81
C ASP A 323 18.05 20.62 -15.88
N ALA A 324 18.33 21.19 -14.72
CA ALA A 324 18.82 22.58 -14.61
C ALA A 324 20.30 22.75 -15.00
N THR A 325 21.02 21.65 -15.26
CA THR A 325 22.43 21.70 -15.68
C THR A 325 22.58 21.97 -17.18
N ARG A 326 21.50 21.82 -17.96
CA ARG A 326 21.50 22.16 -19.39
C ARG A 326 21.60 23.67 -19.62
N PRO A 327 22.04 24.09 -20.81
CA PRO A 327 21.96 25.51 -21.21
C PRO A 327 20.51 26.04 -21.05
N ALA A 328 20.35 27.26 -20.55
CA ALA A 328 19.03 27.84 -20.26
C ALA A 328 18.05 27.80 -21.44
N ALA A 329 18.54 27.94 -22.67
CA ALA A 329 17.73 27.85 -23.88
C ALA A 329 17.21 26.42 -24.19
N GLU A 330 17.76 25.39 -23.55
CA GLU A 330 17.42 23.97 -23.75
C GLU A 330 16.70 23.39 -22.53
N GLN A 331 16.51 24.19 -21.48
CA GLN A 331 15.83 23.73 -20.27
C GLN A 331 14.33 23.58 -20.50
N GLY A 332 13.79 22.47 -20.03
CA GLY A 332 12.38 22.14 -20.11
C GLY A 332 12.13 20.77 -19.48
N PHE A 333 10.87 20.47 -19.14
CA PHE A 333 10.51 19.13 -18.74
C PHE A 333 10.60 18.16 -19.92
N SER A 334 11.40 17.13 -19.75
CA SER A 334 11.52 16.01 -20.70
C SER A 334 10.70 14.86 -20.18
N ARG A 335 9.90 14.25 -21.06
CA ARG A 335 9.19 12.99 -20.74
C ARG A 335 10.16 11.82 -20.94
N ILE A 336 10.24 10.94 -19.95
CA ILE A 336 10.93 9.66 -20.01
C ILE A 336 9.89 8.56 -20.03
N LEU A 337 9.83 7.78 -21.12
CA LEU A 337 9.03 6.57 -21.18
C LEU A 337 9.83 5.43 -20.54
N VAL A 338 9.38 4.93 -19.39
CA VAL A 338 10.12 3.96 -18.57
C VAL A 338 9.78 2.53 -19.04
N THR A 339 10.28 2.18 -20.23
CA THR A 339 10.03 0.88 -20.89
C THR A 339 11.27 0.21 -21.45
N GLU A 340 12.46 0.84 -21.31
CA GLU A 340 13.71 0.23 -21.74
C GLU A 340 14.15 -0.89 -20.78
N GLY A 341 14.89 -1.87 -21.28
CA GLY A 341 15.37 -3.00 -20.49
C GLY A 341 16.29 -2.62 -19.31
N GLU A 342 16.94 -1.46 -19.40
CA GLU A 342 17.79 -0.87 -18.34
C GLU A 342 16.98 -0.25 -17.21
N HIS A 343 15.69 0.04 -17.42
CA HIS A 343 14.84 0.57 -16.37
C HIS A 343 14.51 -0.51 -15.32
N PRO A 344 14.32 -0.14 -14.05
CA PRO A 344 14.01 -1.09 -12.99
C PRO A 344 12.87 -2.04 -13.35
N TYR A 345 13.06 -3.34 -13.16
CA TYR A 345 12.12 -4.43 -13.45
C TYR A 345 11.82 -4.68 -14.94
N MET A 346 12.11 -3.75 -15.84
CA MET A 346 11.62 -3.83 -17.23
C MET A 346 12.30 -4.90 -18.08
N SER A 347 13.52 -5.34 -17.75
CA SER A 347 14.25 -6.40 -18.48
C SER A 347 13.52 -7.74 -18.53
N ALA A 348 12.59 -8.00 -17.62
CA ALA A 348 11.80 -9.22 -17.56
C ALA A 348 10.51 -9.17 -18.37
N TRP A 349 10.13 -8.01 -18.87
CA TRP A 349 8.85 -7.81 -19.55
C TRP A 349 9.01 -7.74 -21.08
N TRP A 350 8.41 -6.76 -21.70
CA TRP A 350 8.24 -6.66 -23.14
C TRP A 350 9.33 -5.78 -23.77
N PRO A 351 9.51 -5.85 -25.11
CA PRO A 351 10.37 -4.90 -25.81
C PRO A 351 9.99 -3.44 -25.54
N PRO A 352 10.95 -2.50 -25.67
CA PRO A 352 10.72 -1.08 -25.45
C PRO A 352 9.46 -0.54 -26.13
N GLY A 353 8.74 0.35 -25.45
CA GLY A 353 7.49 0.93 -25.93
C GLY A 353 6.22 0.17 -25.53
N HIS A 354 6.35 -1.07 -25.03
CA HIS A 354 5.21 -1.81 -24.51
C HIS A 354 5.02 -1.48 -23.03
N ILE A 355 3.88 -0.87 -22.71
CA ILE A 355 3.55 -0.44 -21.36
C ILE A 355 3.09 -1.59 -20.47
N ILE A 356 3.28 -1.44 -19.18
CA ILE A 356 2.78 -2.37 -18.15
C ILE A 356 1.67 -1.70 -17.31
N GLY A 357 0.90 -2.51 -16.56
CA GLY A 357 -0.26 -2.06 -15.79
C GLY A 357 -0.04 -2.08 -14.27
N TYR A 358 -1.09 -1.74 -13.56
CA TYR A 358 -1.15 -1.66 -12.10
C TYR A 358 -0.72 -2.96 -11.39
N GLU A 359 -1.18 -4.11 -11.90
CA GLU A 359 -0.92 -5.44 -11.33
C GLU A 359 0.55 -5.85 -11.35
N HIS A 360 1.35 -5.25 -12.25
CA HIS A 360 2.78 -5.55 -12.34
C HIS A 360 3.55 -5.10 -11.09
N SER A 361 3.11 -4.03 -10.42
CA SER A 361 3.73 -3.57 -9.18
C SER A 361 3.66 -4.61 -8.06
N PHE A 362 2.57 -5.41 -8.00
CA PHE A 362 2.42 -6.52 -7.07
C PHE A 362 3.28 -7.72 -7.49
N THR A 363 3.41 -7.98 -8.79
CA THR A 363 4.31 -9.02 -9.30
C THR A 363 5.77 -8.71 -8.94
N HIS A 364 6.19 -7.45 -9.06
CA HIS A 364 7.52 -6.99 -8.62
C HIS A 364 7.67 -7.08 -7.10
N GLN A 365 6.60 -6.82 -6.33
CA GLN A 365 6.60 -6.98 -4.88
C GLN A 365 6.81 -8.45 -4.47
N ALA A 366 6.09 -9.38 -5.10
CA ALA A 366 6.27 -10.80 -4.88
C ALA A 366 7.69 -11.27 -5.25
N ARG A 367 8.24 -10.79 -6.38
CA ARG A 367 9.63 -11.04 -6.79
C ARG A 367 10.62 -10.62 -5.71
N ASP A 368 10.57 -9.36 -5.27
CA ASP A 368 11.50 -8.83 -4.28
C ASP A 368 11.38 -9.57 -2.93
N PHE A 369 10.15 -9.98 -2.57
CA PHE A 369 9.92 -10.74 -1.34
C PHE A 369 10.51 -12.15 -1.42
N ILE A 370 10.33 -12.87 -2.55
CA ILE A 370 10.95 -14.18 -2.77
C ILE A 370 12.47 -14.09 -2.71
N GLU A 371 13.06 -13.08 -3.37
CA GLU A 371 14.51 -12.85 -3.33
C GLU A 371 14.99 -12.59 -1.90
N ALA A 372 14.30 -11.74 -1.14
CA ALA A 372 14.63 -11.44 0.25
C ALA A 372 14.61 -12.70 1.13
N VAL A 373 13.56 -13.52 1.00
CA VAL A 373 13.43 -14.80 1.74
C VAL A 373 14.54 -15.78 1.36
N ALA A 374 14.84 -15.90 0.07
CA ALA A 374 15.80 -16.87 -0.42
C ALA A 374 17.26 -16.49 -0.11
N THR A 375 17.59 -15.20 -0.17
CA THR A 375 18.95 -14.68 0.05
C THR A 375 19.23 -14.34 1.52
N GLY A 376 18.20 -14.24 2.36
CA GLY A 376 18.33 -13.81 3.74
C GLY A 376 18.54 -12.29 3.92
N VAL A 377 18.42 -11.51 2.86
CA VAL A 377 18.45 -10.04 2.91
C VAL A 377 17.09 -9.51 3.35
N ASP A 378 17.05 -8.48 4.17
CA ASP A 378 15.77 -7.93 4.61
C ASP A 378 15.06 -7.18 3.48
N PRO A 379 13.76 -7.43 3.30
CA PRO A 379 12.99 -6.73 2.29
C PRO A 379 12.72 -5.28 2.70
N ALA A 380 12.61 -4.40 1.72
CA ALA A 380 12.11 -3.03 1.91
C ALA A 380 10.86 -2.84 1.03
N PRO A 381 9.75 -2.27 1.59
CA PRO A 381 9.62 -1.76 2.96
C PRO A 381 9.46 -2.86 4.00
N SER A 382 10.19 -2.76 5.08
CA SER A 382 10.06 -3.62 6.27
C SER A 382 8.85 -3.20 7.11
N PHE A 383 8.54 -3.96 8.17
CA PHE A 383 7.56 -3.53 9.17
C PHE A 383 8.01 -2.29 9.96
N VAL A 384 9.33 -2.03 10.04
CA VAL A 384 9.85 -0.77 10.61
C VAL A 384 9.53 0.43 9.70
N ASP A 385 9.60 0.26 8.38
CA ASP A 385 9.13 1.28 7.43
C ASP A 385 7.62 1.51 7.56
N GLY A 386 6.84 0.42 7.70
CA GLY A 386 5.40 0.49 7.96
C GLY A 386 5.08 1.24 9.25
N LEU A 387 5.82 0.99 10.34
CA LEU A 387 5.72 1.75 11.59
C LEU A 387 6.04 3.23 11.38
N GLN A 388 7.08 3.58 10.62
CA GLN A 388 7.41 4.98 10.33
C GLN A 388 6.25 5.70 9.63
N VAL A 389 5.59 5.05 8.68
CA VAL A 389 4.37 5.61 8.04
C VAL A 389 3.25 5.77 9.06
N GLN A 390 3.02 4.78 9.92
CA GLN A 390 1.97 4.84 10.94
C GLN A 390 2.19 5.98 11.95
N LEU A 391 3.44 6.27 12.31
CA LEU A 391 3.79 7.40 13.19
C LEU A 391 3.49 8.75 12.53
N VAL A 392 3.69 8.86 11.21
CA VAL A 392 3.29 10.06 10.47
C VAL A 392 1.77 10.21 10.42
N LEU A 393 1.02 9.13 10.14
CA LEU A 393 -0.45 9.14 10.12
C LEU A 393 -1.02 9.62 11.47
N ASP A 394 -0.47 9.13 12.58
CA ASP A 394 -0.86 9.57 13.92
C ASP A 394 -0.54 11.04 14.16
N ALA A 395 0.66 11.49 13.81
CA ALA A 395 1.03 12.90 13.97
C ALA A 395 0.12 13.84 13.16
N VAL A 396 -0.30 13.44 11.96
CA VAL A 396 -1.28 14.18 11.14
C VAL A 396 -2.62 14.23 11.84
N THR A 397 -3.11 13.11 12.37
CA THR A 397 -4.38 13.03 13.12
C THR A 397 -4.34 13.93 14.36
N ARG A 398 -3.30 13.81 15.19
CA ARG A 398 -3.12 14.65 16.38
C ARG A 398 -3.02 16.14 16.05
N SER A 399 -2.29 16.49 14.99
CA SER A 399 -2.18 17.88 14.55
C SER A 399 -3.54 18.46 14.19
N ALA A 400 -4.36 17.72 13.42
CA ALA A 400 -5.70 18.15 13.04
C ALA A 400 -6.61 18.31 14.26
N GLU A 401 -6.58 17.37 15.21
CA GLU A 401 -7.36 17.43 16.47
C GLU A 401 -6.94 18.60 17.38
N LEU A 402 -5.68 19.03 17.30
CA LEU A 402 -5.12 20.16 18.04
C LEU A 402 -5.16 21.49 17.25
N GLY A 403 -6.10 21.62 16.31
CA GLY A 403 -6.31 22.86 15.56
C GLY A 403 -5.14 23.22 14.64
N SER A 404 -4.59 22.24 13.96
CA SER A 404 -3.46 22.34 13.04
C SER A 404 -2.13 22.74 13.71
N SER A 405 -1.98 22.46 14.99
CA SER A 405 -0.73 22.72 15.72
C SER A 405 0.40 21.86 15.13
N TRP A 406 1.60 22.45 15.05
CA TRP A 406 2.78 21.68 14.65
C TRP A 406 2.99 20.49 15.59
N THR A 407 3.08 19.29 15.01
CA THR A 407 3.21 18.04 15.76
C THR A 407 4.44 17.28 15.27
N GLU A 408 5.38 17.01 16.18
CA GLU A 408 6.56 16.21 15.86
C GLU A 408 6.19 14.76 15.62
N VAL A 409 6.86 14.13 14.64
CA VAL A 409 6.76 12.70 14.36
C VAL A 409 7.81 11.97 15.22
N GLU A 410 7.35 11.07 16.06
CA GLU A 410 8.26 10.24 16.86
C GLU A 410 9.14 9.37 15.92
N PRO A 411 10.44 9.17 16.24
CA PRO A 411 11.25 8.26 15.44
C PRO A 411 10.75 6.82 15.60
N ALA A 412 10.58 6.11 14.48
CA ALA A 412 10.48 4.66 14.51
C ALA A 412 11.74 4.10 15.18
N LEU A 413 11.64 2.95 15.86
CA LEU A 413 12.76 2.28 16.49
C LEU A 413 13.99 2.37 15.59
N THR A 414 15.02 3.05 16.04
CA THR A 414 16.33 3.02 15.38
C THR A 414 16.75 1.56 15.33
N THR A 415 16.91 0.99 14.15
CA THR A 415 17.67 -0.25 14.00
C THR A 415 18.99 0.01 14.71
N VAL A 416 19.23 -0.68 15.82
CA VAL A 416 20.55 -0.71 16.43
C VAL A 416 21.45 -1.27 15.33
N ALA A 417 22.27 -0.39 14.76
CA ALA A 417 23.33 -0.80 13.86
C ALA A 417 24.20 -1.80 14.63
N ALA A 418 24.18 -3.05 14.19
CA ALA A 418 25.08 -4.09 14.70
C ALA A 418 26.49 -3.85 14.18
#